data_637255757d6687b0d1fb7fe7f9167614
#
_entry.id   637255757d6687b0d1fb7fe7f9167614
#
_cell.length_a   1.000
_cell.length_b   1.000
_cell.length_c   1.000
_cell.angle_alpha   90.00
_cell.angle_beta   90.00
_cell.angle_gamma   90.00
#
_symmetry.space_group_name_H-M   'P 1'
#
loop_
_entity.id
_entity.type
_entity.pdbx_description
1 polymer ?
#
loop_
_entity_poly.entity_id
_entity_poly.type
_entity_poly.pdbx_seq_one_letter_code
_entity_poly.pdbx_strand_id
1 'polypeptide(L)'
;MLSNISSMQTLGILALLTVLMSLSACAGRTNGRAQCDNLVDAAWKELDLAKAQGLDGTVSHTKAASLIAAAKGQQLIERFPSCINKAKRARVYIAQSRAGR
;
A
#
# COMPACT_ATOMS: atom_id res chain seq x y z
N MET A 1 25.20 20.28 -42.97
CA MET A 1 23.90 19.63 -43.04
C MET A 1 23.85 18.33 -42.21
N LEU A 2 24.85 17.48 -42.27
CA LEU A 2 24.89 16.22 -41.47
C LEU A 2 25.02 16.45 -39.96
N SER A 3 25.69 17.53 -39.50
CA SER A 3 25.82 17.86 -38.09
C SER A 3 24.51 18.29 -37.41
N ASN A 4 23.58 18.88 -38.14
CA ASN A 4 22.28 19.33 -37.60
C ASN A 4 21.33 18.16 -37.37
N ILE A 5 21.39 17.14 -38.20
CA ILE A 5 20.54 15.94 -38.07
C ILE A 5 20.93 15.12 -36.84
N SER A 6 22.25 14.96 -36.56
CA SER A 6 22.70 14.24 -35.40
C SER A 6 22.39 14.95 -34.08
N SER A 7 22.44 16.30 -34.04
CA SER A 7 22.07 17.05 -32.83
C SER A 7 20.56 17.01 -32.55
N MET A 8 19.72 16.99 -33.58
CA MET A 8 18.27 16.82 -33.42
C MET A 8 17.91 15.42 -32.93
N GLN A 9 18.59 14.40 -33.40
CA GLN A 9 18.39 13.02 -32.92
C GLN A 9 18.81 12.86 -31.47
N THR A 10 19.92 13.47 -31.05
CA THR A 10 20.40 13.44 -29.65
C THR A 10 19.42 14.13 -28.70
N LEU A 11 18.85 15.26 -29.08
CA LEU A 11 17.82 15.96 -28.30
C LEU A 11 16.54 15.13 -28.17
N GLY A 12 16.13 14.46 -29.25
CA GLY A 12 14.95 13.60 -29.23
C GLY A 12 15.11 12.41 -28.28
N ILE A 13 16.29 11.77 -28.28
CA ILE A 13 16.61 10.66 -27.38
C ILE A 13 16.63 11.07 -25.92
N LEU A 14 17.22 12.24 -25.60
CA LEU A 14 17.26 12.78 -24.23
C LEU A 14 15.85 13.10 -23.72
N ALA A 15 14.99 13.69 -24.54
CA ALA A 15 13.59 13.96 -24.19
C ALA A 15 12.80 12.69 -23.92
N LEU A 16 13.02 11.65 -24.72
CA LEU A 16 12.36 10.35 -24.56
C LEU A 16 12.77 9.67 -23.24
N LEU A 17 14.05 9.73 -22.88
CA LEU A 17 14.59 9.16 -21.63
C LEU A 17 13.99 9.82 -20.38
N THR A 18 13.81 11.14 -20.40
CA THR A 18 13.20 11.86 -19.27
C THR A 18 11.74 11.51 -19.07
N VAL A 19 10.98 11.32 -20.14
CA VAL A 19 9.58 10.89 -20.07
C VAL A 19 9.46 9.48 -19.50
N LEU A 20 10.33 8.55 -19.88
CA LEU A 20 10.34 7.19 -19.36
C LEU A 20 10.61 7.13 -17.85
N MET A 21 11.51 7.96 -17.34
CA MET A 21 11.79 8.04 -15.90
C MET A 21 10.57 8.56 -15.11
N SER A 22 9.85 9.53 -15.65
CA SER A 22 8.64 10.06 -15.02
C SER A 22 7.53 9.00 -14.91
N LEU A 23 7.35 8.19 -15.94
CA LEU A 23 6.38 7.08 -15.94
C LEU A 23 6.73 6.01 -14.91
N SER A 24 8.00 5.68 -14.73
CA SER A 24 8.47 4.71 -13.75
C SER A 24 8.16 5.16 -12.31
N ALA A 25 8.32 6.45 -11.99
CA ALA A 25 7.98 7.01 -10.68
C ALA A 25 6.49 6.91 -10.39
N CYS A 26 5.61 7.18 -11.37
CA CYS A 26 4.16 7.03 -11.22
C CYS A 26 3.75 5.56 -11.03
N ALA A 27 4.37 4.63 -11.75
CA ALA A 27 4.10 3.21 -11.62
C ALA A 27 4.46 2.68 -10.22
N GLY A 28 5.56 3.15 -9.61
CA GLY A 28 5.96 2.79 -8.26
C GLY A 28 4.93 3.23 -7.20
N ARG A 29 4.36 4.42 -7.33
CA ARG A 29 3.28 4.91 -6.45
C ARG A 29 2.01 4.07 -6.60
N THR A 30 1.64 3.74 -7.82
CA THR A 30 0.45 2.92 -8.12
C THR A 30 0.55 1.54 -7.46
N ASN A 31 1.72 0.89 -7.48
CA ASN A 31 1.94 -0.40 -6.87
C ASN A 31 1.80 -0.35 -5.34
N GLY A 32 2.32 0.66 -4.69
CA GLY A 32 2.16 0.86 -3.26
C GLY A 32 0.71 1.07 -2.85
N ARG A 33 -0.04 1.80 -3.65
CA ARG A 33 -1.48 2.03 -3.44
C ARG A 33 -2.25 0.72 -3.50
N ALA A 34 -2.07 -0.08 -4.53
CA ALA A 34 -2.76 -1.36 -4.70
C ALA A 34 -2.46 -2.31 -3.54
N GLN A 35 -1.23 -2.41 -3.11
CA GLN A 35 -0.84 -3.24 -1.98
C GLN A 35 -1.48 -2.76 -0.68
N CYS A 36 -1.50 -1.46 -0.41
CA CYS A 36 -2.18 -0.87 0.74
C CYS A 36 -3.67 -1.22 0.73
N ASP A 37 -4.36 -0.97 -0.39
CA ASP A 37 -5.79 -1.25 -0.55
C ASP A 37 -6.12 -2.72 -0.30
N ASN A 38 -5.37 -3.63 -0.89
CA ASN A 38 -5.58 -5.07 -0.76
C ASN A 38 -5.36 -5.55 0.68
N LEU A 39 -4.33 -5.04 1.35
CA LEU A 39 -4.04 -5.43 2.73
C LEU A 39 -5.07 -4.88 3.72
N VAL A 40 -5.55 -3.65 3.52
CA VAL A 40 -6.61 -3.06 4.35
C VAL A 40 -7.91 -3.85 4.18
N ASP A 41 -8.28 -4.18 2.96
CA ASP A 41 -9.49 -4.98 2.68
C ASP A 41 -9.39 -6.38 3.29
N ALA A 42 -8.25 -7.04 3.15
CA ALA A 42 -8.02 -8.36 3.74
C ALA A 42 -8.10 -8.30 5.27
N ALA A 43 -7.48 -7.30 5.88
CA ALA A 43 -7.52 -7.12 7.33
C ALA A 43 -8.94 -6.88 7.84
N TRP A 44 -9.74 -6.07 7.15
CA TRP A 44 -11.13 -5.85 7.49
C TRP A 44 -11.96 -7.13 7.45
N LYS A 45 -11.83 -7.91 6.37
CA LYS A 45 -12.56 -9.18 6.23
C LYS A 45 -12.18 -10.16 7.33
N GLU A 46 -10.90 -10.26 7.66
CA GLU A 46 -10.42 -11.13 8.73
C GLU A 46 -10.93 -10.66 10.10
N LEU A 47 -10.98 -9.34 10.33
CA LEU A 47 -11.52 -8.77 11.56
C LEU A 47 -13.01 -9.07 11.73
N ASP A 48 -13.79 -8.89 10.67
CA ASP A 48 -15.22 -9.18 10.68
C ASP A 48 -15.49 -10.67 10.94
N LEU A 49 -14.69 -11.54 10.35
CA LEU A 49 -14.78 -12.97 10.59
C LEU A 49 -14.47 -13.32 12.04
N ALA A 50 -13.44 -12.73 12.63
CA ALA A 50 -13.11 -12.93 14.04
C ALA A 50 -14.24 -12.43 14.96
N LYS A 51 -14.86 -11.31 14.63
CA LYS A 51 -16.04 -10.79 15.35
C LYS A 51 -17.21 -11.77 15.28
N ALA A 52 -17.50 -12.31 14.09
CA ALA A 52 -18.55 -13.30 13.90
C ALA A 52 -18.30 -14.59 14.71
N GLN A 53 -17.04 -14.89 15.00
CA GLN A 53 -16.65 -16.02 15.85
C GLN A 53 -16.67 -15.68 17.36
N GLY A 54 -17.10 -14.48 17.75
CA GLY A 54 -17.19 -14.09 19.14
C GLY A 54 -15.87 -13.61 19.76
N LEU A 55 -14.87 -13.25 18.94
CA LEU A 55 -13.53 -12.88 19.39
C LEU A 55 -13.33 -11.37 19.55
N ASP A 56 -14.37 -10.56 19.39
CA ASP A 56 -14.33 -9.12 19.45
C ASP A 56 -14.02 -8.54 20.86
N GLY A 57 -14.17 -9.36 21.91
CA GLY A 57 -13.81 -8.99 23.27
C GLY A 57 -12.33 -9.15 23.61
N THR A 58 -11.51 -9.70 22.71
CA THR A 58 -10.08 -9.90 22.99
C THR A 58 -9.29 -8.60 22.84
N VAL A 59 -8.19 -8.48 23.61
CA VAL A 59 -7.28 -7.34 23.52
C VAL A 59 -6.65 -7.24 22.12
N SER A 60 -6.28 -8.39 21.54
CA SER A 60 -5.69 -8.43 20.20
C SER A 60 -6.66 -7.96 19.12
N HIS A 61 -7.95 -8.27 19.24
CA HIS A 61 -8.98 -7.76 18.32
C HIS A 61 -9.06 -6.24 18.36
N THR A 62 -9.05 -5.64 19.56
CA THR A 62 -9.07 -4.19 19.74
C THR A 62 -7.83 -3.53 19.14
N LYS A 63 -6.65 -4.11 19.34
CA LYS A 63 -5.40 -3.63 18.73
C LYS A 63 -5.46 -3.70 17.22
N ALA A 64 -5.98 -4.79 16.66
CA ALA A 64 -6.16 -4.96 15.22
C ALA A 64 -7.08 -3.88 14.64
N ALA A 65 -8.22 -3.62 15.26
CA ALA A 65 -9.16 -2.60 14.81
C ALA A 65 -8.51 -1.21 14.78
N SER A 66 -7.75 -0.86 15.81
CA SER A 66 -7.02 0.41 15.88
C SER A 66 -5.98 0.53 14.76
N LEU A 67 -5.24 -0.54 14.48
CA LEU A 67 -4.24 -0.55 13.41
C LEU A 67 -4.86 -0.44 12.02
N ILE A 68 -6.02 -1.06 11.79
CA ILE A 68 -6.75 -0.93 10.52
C ILE A 68 -7.22 0.52 10.32
N ALA A 69 -7.77 1.14 11.36
CA ALA A 69 -8.17 2.54 11.30
C ALA A 69 -6.98 3.45 10.99
N ALA A 70 -5.83 3.21 11.65
CA ALA A 70 -4.60 3.96 11.39
C ALA A 70 -4.07 3.71 9.97
N ALA A 71 -4.16 2.47 9.46
CA ALA A 71 -3.78 2.14 8.09
C ALA A 71 -4.63 2.92 7.08
N LYS A 72 -5.94 2.99 7.29
CA LYS A 72 -6.84 3.80 6.46
C LYS A 72 -6.49 5.28 6.50
N GLY A 73 -6.13 5.81 7.66
CA GLY A 73 -5.66 7.19 7.77
C GLY A 73 -4.41 7.44 6.93
N GLN A 74 -3.45 6.53 6.94
CA GLN A 74 -2.25 6.62 6.12
C GLN A 74 -2.56 6.48 4.62
N GLN A 75 -3.52 5.63 4.27
CA GLN A 75 -4.01 5.47 2.89
C GLN A 75 -4.56 6.78 2.34
N LEU A 76 -5.35 7.51 3.12
CA LEU A 76 -5.96 8.77 2.71
C LEU A 76 -4.94 9.87 2.42
N ILE A 77 -3.82 9.89 3.12
CA ILE A 77 -2.73 10.84 2.92
C ILE A 77 -1.61 10.28 2.04
N GLU A 78 -1.87 9.18 1.36
CA GLU A 78 -0.97 8.53 0.39
C GLU A 78 0.37 8.08 0.99
N ARG A 79 0.41 7.79 2.28
CA ARG A 79 1.57 7.19 2.94
C ARG A 79 1.47 5.66 2.88
N PHE A 80 1.63 5.10 1.70
CA PHE A 80 1.40 3.68 1.45
C PHE A 80 2.34 2.73 2.20
N PRO A 81 3.64 3.01 2.36
CA PRO A 81 4.49 2.16 3.19
C PRO A 81 4.00 2.03 4.64
N SER A 82 3.55 3.12 5.24
CA SER A 82 2.98 3.12 6.59
C SER A 82 1.65 2.37 6.64
N CYS A 83 0.77 2.58 5.66
CA CYS A 83 -0.49 1.84 5.51
C CYS A 83 -0.23 0.32 5.45
N ILE A 84 0.69 -0.11 4.59
CA ILE A 84 1.06 -1.52 4.40
C ILE A 84 1.57 -2.12 5.71
N ASN A 85 2.46 -1.43 6.40
CA ASN A 85 3.01 -1.88 7.67
C ASN A 85 1.92 -2.08 8.73
N LYS A 86 1.05 -1.09 8.89
CA LYS A 86 -0.03 -1.14 9.88
C LYS A 86 -1.05 -2.23 9.57
N ALA A 87 -1.42 -2.40 8.30
CA ALA A 87 -2.34 -3.45 7.88
C ALA A 87 -1.75 -4.85 8.11
N LYS A 88 -0.48 -5.07 7.83
CA LYS A 88 0.22 -6.33 8.11
C LYS A 88 0.22 -6.64 9.62
N ARG A 89 0.52 -5.64 10.45
CA ARG A 89 0.52 -5.80 11.91
C ARG A 89 -0.89 -6.11 12.44
N ALA A 90 -1.91 -5.48 11.87
CA ALA A 90 -3.30 -5.77 12.24
C ALA A 90 -3.63 -7.24 12.02
N ARG A 91 -3.23 -7.81 10.89
CA ARG A 91 -3.46 -9.22 10.59
C ARG A 91 -2.79 -10.17 11.58
N VAL A 92 -1.62 -9.82 12.08
CA VAL A 92 -0.96 -10.59 13.14
C VAL A 92 -1.80 -10.60 14.42
N TYR A 93 -2.33 -9.46 14.84
CA TYR A 93 -3.19 -9.37 16.01
C TYR A 93 -4.52 -10.11 15.82
N ILE A 94 -5.09 -10.10 14.61
CA ILE A 94 -6.28 -10.90 14.31
C ILE A 94 -5.99 -12.40 14.51
N ALA A 95 -4.86 -12.87 14.02
CA ALA A 95 -4.44 -14.26 14.23
C ALA A 95 -4.27 -14.58 15.72
N GLN A 96 -3.72 -13.66 16.51
CA GLN A 96 -3.61 -13.83 17.96
C GLN A 96 -4.98 -13.88 18.63
N SER A 97 -5.94 -13.07 18.19
CA SER A 97 -7.31 -13.11 18.74
C SER A 97 -7.97 -14.46 18.49
N ARG A 98 -7.73 -15.07 17.34
CA ARG A 98 -8.22 -16.41 17.04
C ARG A 98 -7.60 -17.51 17.92
N ALA A 99 -6.40 -17.28 18.41
CA ALA A 99 -5.70 -18.13 19.36
C ALA A 99 -6.13 -17.87 20.83
N GLY A 100 -7.14 -17.02 21.07
CA GLY A 100 -7.65 -16.70 22.40
C GLY A 100 -6.84 -15.66 23.16
N ARG A 101 -6.01 -14.91 22.46
CA ARG A 101 -5.15 -13.85 23.04
C ARG A 101 -5.74 -12.48 22.75
#